data_8d2b08bb9600ea8d0e5c5755601ec626
#
_entry.id   8d2b08bb9600ea8d0e5c5755601ec626
#
_cell.length_a   1.000
_cell.length_b   1.000
_cell.length_c   1.000
_cell.angle_alpha   90.00
_cell.angle_beta   90.00
_cell.angle_gamma   90.00
#
_symmetry.space_group_name_H-M   'P 1'
#
loop_
_entity.id
_entity.type
_entity.pdbx_description
1 polymer ?
#
loop_
_entity_poly.entity_id
_entity_poly.type
_entity_poly.pdbx_seq_one_letter_code
_entity_poly.pdbx_strand_id
1 'polypeptide(L)'
;MNALTTAALALSALACCAAQAMTGDNVEAKFRGEWVPAKAACTSPLKLVIEANAVAFVNGAQRAEYRKLEQCFSCMGHDVKNMTLLSTDAMGDSPWTITLDGSKKKPALSVALGKPEKLGARFPLGTAALRKCP
;
A
#
# COMPACT_ATOMS: atom_id res chain seq x y z
N MET A 1 -65.80 22.14 -28.77
CA MET A 1 -65.17 20.79 -28.82
C MET A 1 -63.68 21.04 -28.80
N ASN A 2 -63.07 20.98 -27.63
CA ASN A 2 -61.64 21.24 -27.45
C ASN A 2 -60.97 19.95 -27.00
N ALA A 3 -60.19 19.40 -27.87
CA ALA A 3 -59.35 18.25 -27.55
C ALA A 3 -58.05 18.75 -26.85
N LEU A 4 -57.93 18.45 -25.58
CA LEU A 4 -56.71 18.64 -24.80
C LEU A 4 -55.78 17.45 -25.04
N THR A 5 -54.72 17.74 -25.76
CA THR A 5 -53.62 16.79 -25.96
C THR A 5 -52.63 16.90 -24.78
N THR A 6 -52.66 15.92 -23.92
CA THR A 6 -51.72 15.80 -22.80
C THR A 6 -50.39 15.23 -23.33
N ALA A 7 -49.35 16.05 -23.41
CA ALA A 7 -47.99 15.61 -23.72
C ALA A 7 -47.37 15.03 -22.45
N ALA A 8 -47.14 13.73 -22.44
CA ALA A 8 -46.38 13.05 -21.40
C ALA A 8 -44.88 13.27 -21.65
N LEU A 9 -44.26 14.07 -20.78
CA LEU A 9 -42.80 14.20 -20.72
C LEU A 9 -42.22 12.95 -20.04
N ALA A 10 -41.62 12.10 -20.83
CA ALA A 10 -40.80 11.01 -20.30
C ALA A 10 -39.45 11.60 -19.85
N LEU A 11 -39.28 11.71 -18.53
CA LEU A 11 -37.96 11.95 -17.94
C LEU A 11 -37.12 10.66 -18.08
N SER A 12 -36.23 10.66 -19.05
CA SER A 12 -35.16 9.66 -19.11
C SER A 12 -34.13 9.98 -18.05
N ALA A 13 -34.19 9.26 -16.93
CA ALA A 13 -33.12 9.26 -15.94
C ALA A 13 -31.88 8.62 -16.55
N LEU A 14 -30.93 9.44 -17.02
CA LEU A 14 -29.58 8.98 -17.27
C LEU A 14 -28.98 8.56 -15.92
N ALA A 15 -29.00 7.26 -15.66
CA ALA A 15 -28.13 6.68 -14.64
C ALA A 15 -26.69 6.87 -15.08
N CYS A 16 -26.04 7.94 -14.63
CA CYS A 16 -24.60 8.06 -14.63
C CYS A 16 -24.05 6.88 -13.82
N CYS A 17 -23.63 5.83 -14.51
CA CYS A 17 -22.65 4.89 -13.96
C CYS A 17 -21.39 5.72 -13.71
N ALA A 18 -21.29 6.31 -12.52
CA ALA A 18 -20.04 6.77 -12.00
C ALA A 18 -19.16 5.53 -11.94
N ALA A 19 -18.26 5.40 -12.92
CA ALA A 19 -17.12 4.53 -12.81
C ALA A 19 -16.42 5.00 -11.54
N GLN A 20 -16.63 4.27 -10.45
CA GLN A 20 -15.84 4.44 -9.25
C GLN A 20 -14.43 4.06 -9.69
N ALA A 21 -13.62 5.07 -9.99
CA ALA A 21 -12.20 4.91 -10.02
C ALA A 21 -11.87 4.23 -8.69
N MET A 22 -11.39 2.99 -8.74
CA MET A 22 -10.82 2.31 -7.59
C MET A 22 -9.59 3.10 -7.21
N THR A 23 -9.80 4.13 -6.42
CA THR A 23 -8.76 4.96 -5.85
C THR A 23 -8.05 4.11 -4.83
N GLY A 24 -6.83 3.69 -5.22
CA GLY A 24 -5.83 3.16 -4.33
C GLY A 24 -6.29 1.95 -3.53
N ASP A 25 -5.98 0.79 -4.04
CA ASP A 25 -6.13 -0.43 -3.26
C ASP A 25 -5.39 -0.25 -1.94
N ASN A 26 -6.15 -0.19 -0.86
CA ASN A 26 -5.59 -0.15 0.49
C ASN A 26 -4.71 -1.39 0.71
N VAL A 27 -3.60 -1.21 1.39
CA VAL A 27 -2.78 -2.35 1.81
C VAL A 27 -3.65 -3.32 2.62
N GLU A 28 -3.58 -4.61 2.30
CA GLU A 28 -4.37 -5.63 2.98
C GLU A 28 -4.19 -5.58 4.51
N ALA A 29 -5.27 -5.77 5.25
CA ALA A 29 -5.28 -5.67 6.71
C ALA A 29 -4.25 -6.57 7.40
N LYS A 30 -3.96 -7.75 6.85
CA LYS A 30 -2.97 -8.67 7.41
C LYS A 30 -1.55 -8.11 7.45
N PHE A 31 -1.22 -7.15 6.58
CA PHE A 31 0.10 -6.50 6.53
C PHE A 31 0.15 -5.20 7.33
N ARG A 32 -0.98 -4.63 7.72
CA ARG A 32 -1.02 -3.38 8.48
C ARG A 32 -0.51 -3.60 9.90
N GLY A 33 0.11 -2.57 10.45
CA GLY A 33 0.65 -2.56 11.81
C GLY A 33 2.14 -2.24 11.84
N GLU A 34 2.76 -2.51 12.98
CA GLU A 34 4.18 -2.26 13.20
C GLU A 34 5.02 -3.51 12.88
N TRP A 35 6.12 -3.28 12.20
CA TRP A 35 7.09 -4.30 11.83
C TRP A 35 8.46 -3.88 12.33
N VAL A 36 9.13 -4.76 13.06
CA VAL A 36 10.45 -4.52 13.62
C VAL A 36 11.45 -5.54 13.11
N PRO A 37 12.76 -5.28 13.15
CA PRO A 37 13.76 -6.30 12.88
C PRO A 37 13.47 -7.57 13.69
N ALA A 38 13.60 -8.73 13.08
CA ALA A 38 13.15 -10.00 13.65
C ALA A 38 13.73 -10.31 15.03
N LYS A 39 14.93 -9.84 15.30
CA LYS A 39 15.63 -10.00 16.59
C LYS A 39 15.33 -8.86 17.61
N ALA A 40 14.62 -7.82 17.19
CA ALA A 40 14.30 -6.67 18.05
C ALA A 40 12.97 -6.87 18.81
N ALA A 41 12.83 -6.20 19.94
CA ALA A 41 11.54 -6.09 20.65
C ALA A 41 10.58 -5.16 19.89
N CYS A 42 9.27 -5.28 20.12
CA CYS A 42 8.28 -4.37 19.54
C CYS A 42 8.39 -2.92 20.06
N THR A 43 9.11 -2.71 21.15
CA THR A 43 9.49 -1.39 21.66
C THR A 43 10.71 -0.78 20.97
N SER A 44 11.28 -1.49 19.98
CA SER A 44 12.42 -0.99 19.21
C SER A 44 12.13 0.39 18.62
N PRO A 45 13.07 1.34 18.68
CA PRO A 45 12.93 2.63 18.01
C PRO A 45 12.91 2.49 16.50
N LEU A 46 13.57 1.47 15.93
CA LEU A 46 13.61 1.19 14.51
C LEU A 46 12.46 0.29 14.11
N LYS A 47 11.53 0.79 13.30
CA LYS A 47 10.38 0.05 12.81
C LYS A 47 9.82 0.60 11.50
N LEU A 48 9.10 -0.25 10.81
CA LEU A 48 8.24 0.09 9.69
C LEU A 48 6.79 0.07 10.18
N VAL A 49 6.02 1.10 9.85
CA VAL A 49 4.59 1.16 10.14
C VAL A 49 3.84 1.14 8.81
N ILE A 50 2.94 0.18 8.67
CA ILE A 50 2.07 0.06 7.48
C ILE A 50 0.64 0.33 7.90
N GLU A 51 0.04 1.32 7.28
CA GLU A 51 -1.37 1.67 7.39
C GLU A 51 -2.11 1.28 6.10
N ALA A 52 -3.41 1.52 6.06
CA ALA A 52 -4.21 1.23 4.88
C ALA A 52 -3.68 1.92 3.61
N ASN A 53 -3.26 3.17 3.74
CA ASN A 53 -2.83 4.03 2.62
C ASN A 53 -1.54 4.80 2.92
N ALA A 54 -0.75 4.35 3.85
CA ALA A 54 0.51 4.99 4.21
C ALA A 54 1.55 3.98 4.66
N VAL A 55 2.81 4.33 4.44
CA VAL A 55 3.98 3.63 4.96
C VAL A 55 4.85 4.65 5.67
N ALA A 56 5.30 4.33 6.87
CA ALA A 56 6.24 5.16 7.62
C ALA A 56 7.44 4.37 8.08
N PHE A 57 8.61 4.90 7.81
CA PHE A 57 9.88 4.46 8.40
C PHE A 57 10.10 5.28 9.66
N VAL A 58 10.38 4.61 10.78
CA VAL A 58 10.55 5.25 12.09
C VAL A 58 11.86 4.80 12.71
N ASN A 59 12.59 5.73 13.28
CA ASN A 59 13.77 5.46 14.08
C ASN A 59 13.86 6.50 15.23
N GLY A 60 13.35 6.14 16.38
CA GLY A 60 13.19 7.06 17.50
C GLY A 60 12.29 8.24 17.14
N ALA A 61 12.83 9.46 17.26
CA ALA A 61 12.12 10.68 16.90
C ALA A 61 12.09 10.96 15.38
N GLN A 62 12.85 10.23 14.58
CA GLN A 62 12.87 10.38 13.13
C GLN A 62 11.73 9.58 12.50
N ARG A 63 11.02 10.22 11.55
CA ARG A 63 9.93 9.60 10.80
C ARG A 63 9.98 10.07 9.34
N ALA A 64 9.85 9.15 8.43
CA ALA A 64 9.63 9.41 7.01
C ALA A 64 8.34 8.69 6.60
N GLU A 65 7.32 9.45 6.22
CA GLU A 65 6.00 8.93 5.88
C GLU A 65 5.68 9.17 4.41
N TYR A 66 5.10 8.17 3.78
CA TYR A 66 4.70 8.15 2.38
C TYR A 66 3.23 7.77 2.28
N ARG A 67 2.41 8.65 1.67
CA ARG A 67 0.96 8.46 1.52
C ARG A 67 0.52 8.16 0.09
N LYS A 68 1.37 8.44 -0.89
CA LYS A 68 1.15 8.00 -2.27
C LYS A 68 1.80 6.64 -2.41
N LEU A 69 0.98 5.60 -2.41
CA LEU A 69 1.43 4.22 -2.51
C LEU A 69 0.91 3.63 -3.81
N GLU A 70 1.77 2.92 -4.49
CA GLU A 70 1.43 2.09 -5.65
C GLU A 70 1.62 0.63 -5.30
N GLN A 71 0.64 -0.19 -5.65
CA GLN A 71 0.68 -1.62 -5.46
C GLN A 71 0.72 -2.33 -6.81
N CYS A 72 1.67 -3.21 -6.96
CA CYS A 72 1.77 -4.06 -8.14
C CYS A 72 1.63 -5.53 -7.74
N PHE A 73 0.56 -6.15 -8.20
CA PHE A 73 0.23 -7.55 -7.90
C PHE A 73 0.88 -8.54 -8.88
N SER A 74 1.39 -8.07 -10.00
CA SER A 74 2.00 -8.89 -11.06
C SER A 74 3.47 -8.59 -11.31
N CYS A 75 4.07 -7.63 -10.58
CA CYS A 75 5.45 -7.22 -10.81
C CYS A 75 6.49 -8.28 -10.43
N MET A 76 6.10 -9.29 -9.67
CA MET A 76 6.97 -10.41 -9.28
C MET A 76 6.92 -11.58 -10.27
N GLY A 77 6.13 -11.46 -11.36
CA GLY A 77 5.92 -12.50 -12.36
C GLY A 77 4.59 -13.22 -12.21
N HIS A 78 4.13 -13.84 -13.30
CA HIS A 78 2.81 -14.49 -13.36
C HIS A 78 2.70 -15.72 -12.45
N ASP A 79 3.81 -16.35 -12.11
CA ASP A 79 3.85 -17.58 -11.32
C ASP A 79 3.90 -17.32 -9.81
N VAL A 80 4.05 -16.06 -9.40
CA VAL A 80 4.14 -15.67 -7.99
C VAL A 80 2.79 -15.18 -7.51
N LYS A 81 2.04 -16.07 -6.86
CA LYS A 81 0.72 -15.72 -6.28
C LYS A 81 0.88 -15.18 -4.87
N ASN A 82 -0.05 -14.29 -4.47
CA ASN A 82 -0.13 -13.71 -3.13
C ASN A 82 1.09 -12.86 -2.72
N MET A 83 1.84 -12.36 -3.68
CA MET A 83 2.89 -11.39 -3.44
C MET A 83 2.51 -10.05 -4.07
N THR A 84 2.73 -8.97 -3.35
CA THR A 84 2.45 -7.61 -3.80
C THR A 84 3.70 -6.77 -3.60
N LEU A 85 4.06 -6.04 -4.64
CA LEU A 85 5.10 -5.02 -4.55
C LEU A 85 4.45 -3.69 -4.19
N LEU A 86 4.95 -3.07 -3.14
CA LEU A 86 4.51 -1.76 -2.67
C LEU A 86 5.65 -0.75 -2.84
N SER A 87 5.37 0.39 -3.44
CA SER A 87 6.33 1.46 -3.71
C SER A 87 5.66 2.83 -3.75
N THR A 88 6.43 3.87 -3.93
CA THR A 88 5.90 5.22 -4.20
C THR A 88 5.73 5.49 -5.69
N ASP A 89 6.39 4.69 -6.52
CA ASP A 89 6.34 4.77 -7.98
C ASP A 89 6.75 3.40 -8.54
N ALA A 90 5.79 2.67 -9.09
CA ALA A 90 6.01 1.32 -9.63
C ALA A 90 6.84 1.33 -10.93
N MET A 91 6.88 2.45 -11.65
CA MET A 91 7.56 2.60 -12.93
C MET A 91 8.83 3.45 -12.85
N GLY A 92 9.14 4.00 -11.70
CA GLY A 92 10.20 4.98 -11.54
C GLY A 92 11.12 4.76 -10.35
N ASP A 93 11.71 5.85 -9.90
CA ASP A 93 12.70 5.91 -8.82
C ASP A 93 12.06 5.93 -7.43
N SER A 94 11.44 4.84 -7.02
CA SER A 94 10.99 4.73 -5.62
C SER A 94 12.19 4.70 -4.67
N PRO A 95 12.19 5.48 -3.59
CA PRO A 95 13.26 5.45 -2.60
C PRO A 95 13.28 4.12 -1.84
N TRP A 96 12.21 3.36 -1.90
CA TRP A 96 12.07 2.04 -1.27
C TRP A 96 11.07 1.18 -2.03
N THR A 97 11.20 -0.10 -1.84
CA THR A 97 10.25 -1.11 -2.31
C THR A 97 9.99 -2.09 -1.17
N ILE A 98 8.74 -2.40 -0.92
CA ILE A 98 8.34 -3.41 0.05
C ILE A 98 7.66 -4.55 -0.69
N THR A 99 8.16 -5.76 -0.50
CA THR A 99 7.50 -6.96 -0.98
C THR A 99 6.64 -7.54 0.14
N LEU A 100 5.34 -7.61 -0.08
CA LEU A 100 4.36 -8.19 0.82
C LEU A 100 4.12 -9.64 0.40
N ASP A 101 4.45 -10.59 1.25
CA ASP A 101 4.28 -12.04 1.00
C ASP A 101 3.12 -12.60 1.82
N GLY A 102 1.99 -12.79 1.14
CA GLY A 102 0.79 -13.40 1.71
C GLY A 102 0.67 -14.91 1.45
N SER A 103 1.67 -15.53 0.81
CA SER A 103 1.68 -16.97 0.51
C SER A 103 1.89 -17.84 1.74
N LYS A 104 2.49 -17.28 2.78
CA LYS A 104 2.83 -17.99 4.02
C LYS A 104 1.70 -17.93 5.03
N LYS A 105 1.63 -18.92 5.91
CA LYS A 105 0.67 -18.98 7.02
C LYS A 105 0.69 -17.70 7.89
N LYS A 106 1.87 -17.14 8.12
CA LYS A 106 2.05 -15.83 8.73
C LYS A 106 2.53 -14.85 7.65
N PRO A 107 1.91 -13.66 7.53
CA PRO A 107 2.37 -12.68 6.57
C PRO A 107 3.83 -12.31 6.83
N ALA A 108 4.58 -12.18 5.74
CA ALA A 108 5.97 -11.76 5.79
C ALA A 108 6.17 -10.56 4.86
N LEU A 109 7.20 -9.78 5.13
CA LEU A 109 7.60 -8.71 4.22
C LEU A 109 9.12 -8.53 4.21
N SER A 110 9.59 -7.97 3.12
CA SER A 110 10.97 -7.52 2.98
C SER A 110 11.00 -6.09 2.43
N VAL A 111 12.02 -5.35 2.80
CA VAL A 111 12.25 -3.97 2.38
C VAL A 111 13.53 -3.92 1.56
N ALA A 112 13.46 -3.31 0.39
CA ALA A 112 14.62 -2.91 -0.40
C ALA A 112 14.66 -1.38 -0.48
N LEU A 113 15.80 -0.80 -0.23
CA LEU A 113 16.02 0.64 -0.30
C LEU A 113 16.70 0.98 -1.63
N GLY A 114 16.00 1.73 -2.48
CA GLY A 114 16.44 2.04 -3.83
C GLY A 114 17.61 3.03 -3.89
N LYS A 115 17.64 3.98 -2.97
CA LYS A 115 18.75 4.96 -2.79
C LYS A 115 19.18 4.95 -1.33
N PRO A 116 20.03 4.01 -0.93
CA PRO A 116 20.37 3.75 0.48
C PRO A 116 21.01 4.94 1.19
N GLU A 117 21.65 5.85 0.45
CA GLU A 117 22.41 6.95 1.01
C GLU A 117 21.57 7.93 1.85
N LYS A 118 20.29 8.12 1.51
CA LYS A 118 19.43 9.07 2.24
C LYS A 118 18.49 8.38 3.23
N LEU A 119 17.82 7.34 2.79
CA LEU A 119 16.82 6.66 3.63
C LEU A 119 17.47 5.59 4.51
N GLY A 120 18.38 4.78 3.95
CA GLY A 120 19.02 3.68 4.65
C GLY A 120 19.92 4.12 5.81
N ALA A 121 20.59 5.27 5.70
CA ALA A 121 21.38 5.82 6.80
C ALA A 121 20.50 6.21 8.01
N ARG A 122 19.29 6.67 7.76
CA ARG A 122 18.33 7.06 8.82
C ARG A 122 17.52 5.87 9.34
N PHE A 123 17.19 4.95 8.47
CA PHE A 123 16.30 3.82 8.73
C PHE A 123 16.92 2.54 8.15
N PRO A 124 17.86 1.89 8.84
CA PRO A 124 18.60 0.74 8.32
C PRO A 124 17.77 -0.56 8.35
N LEU A 125 16.64 -0.57 7.63
CA LEU A 125 15.71 -1.71 7.53
C LEU A 125 15.97 -2.60 6.30
N GLY A 126 16.74 -2.14 5.31
CA GLY A 126 16.82 -2.76 3.99
C GLY A 126 17.49 -4.14 3.90
N THR A 127 18.12 -4.62 4.97
CA THR A 127 18.77 -5.95 5.00
C THR A 127 18.24 -6.84 6.11
N ALA A 128 17.34 -6.32 6.94
CA ALA A 128 16.83 -7.03 8.09
C ALA A 128 15.58 -7.83 7.70
N ALA A 129 15.51 -9.10 8.11
CA ALA A 129 14.23 -9.78 8.19
C ALA A 129 13.35 -9.04 9.22
N LEU A 130 12.11 -8.77 8.84
CA LEU A 130 11.16 -8.09 9.71
C LEU A 130 10.12 -9.07 10.25
N ARG A 131 9.63 -8.80 11.44
CA ARG A 131 8.48 -9.48 12.03
C ARG A 131 7.42 -8.48 12.43
N LYS A 132 6.17 -8.90 12.31
CA LYS A 132 5.02 -8.10 12.74
C LYS A 132 4.91 -8.12 14.25
N CYS A 133 4.63 -6.97 14.84
CA CYS A 133 4.24 -6.86 16.23
C CYS A 133 2.75 -7.22 16.41
N PRO A 134 2.37 -7.77 17.59
CA PRO A 134 0.97 -8.07 17.91
C PRO A 134 0.07 -6.84 17.84
#